data_e5d80581ef8f646356cc3afccc16d6a3
#
_entry.id   e5d80581ef8f646356cc3afccc16d6a3
#
_cell.length_a   1.000
_cell.length_b   1.000
_cell.length_c   1.000
_cell.angle_alpha   90.00
_cell.angle_beta   90.00
_cell.angle_gamma   90.00
#
_symmetry.space_group_name_H-M   'P 1'
#
loop_
_entity.id
_entity.type
_entity.pdbx_description
1 polymer ?
#
loop_
_entity_poly.entity_id
_entity_poly.type
_entity_poly.pdbx_seq_one_letter_code
_entity_poly.pdbx_strand_id
1 'polypeptide(L)'
;MVDSQSATEFTNVISTQEQFRHAFDDFTYYTDTLSTYAYTRDSVPYVLSGHLNKNDENFGDYSENALNNSTLFNALEERDYDMYLYDEDLAWYGKKDFDIKNNPGTRNVSLRFGEYFKQEMRYVWFKYLPYGLKKASEIEKLNFGNTIDKFKWGNDVLYNEFNNVSEIEKTSGAQFRFIHAEGAHVPLDMDENMNRIKDGTYIQKTTATAKLIASFINRLKANGVYDNSVIVIMADHGYQPKNAPENYILSRFNPILLIKGVNEKHDLIYSEKPVSYLDLPQAYEELLDGKQSTDLFADIEYPRTRKVIWYEIYKEEHMVEYETDGKATEWDKFRETGEIFDLSKK
;
A
#
# COMPACT_ATOMS: atom_id res chain seq x y z
N MET A 1 -0.14 1.06 -5.73
CA MET A 1 -0.02 0.26 -4.49
C MET A 1 -1.39 -0.17 -4.01
N VAL A 2 -1.52 -1.34 -3.42
CA VAL A 2 -2.75 -1.86 -2.80
C VAL A 2 -2.44 -2.28 -1.37
N ASP A 3 -3.35 -2.01 -0.43
CA ASP A 3 -3.13 -2.30 0.98
C ASP A 3 -3.31 -3.79 1.32
N SER A 4 -2.46 -4.34 2.17
CA SER A 4 -2.58 -5.68 2.80
C SER A 4 -2.73 -6.85 1.81
N GLN A 5 -2.07 -6.82 0.64
CA GLN A 5 -2.20 -7.88 -0.36
C GLN A 5 -1.05 -8.89 -0.30
N SER A 6 -1.32 -10.09 0.17
CA SER A 6 -0.38 -11.22 0.19
C SER A 6 -0.08 -11.77 -1.20
N ALA A 7 1.19 -12.09 -1.44
CA ALA A 7 1.63 -12.71 -2.69
C ALA A 7 1.03 -14.12 -2.89
N THR A 8 0.95 -14.93 -1.85
CA THR A 8 0.43 -16.31 -1.93
C THR A 8 -1.01 -16.35 -2.43
N GLU A 9 -1.92 -15.59 -1.81
CA GLU A 9 -3.34 -15.57 -2.17
C GLU A 9 -3.57 -14.89 -3.51
N PHE A 10 -2.82 -13.83 -3.82
CA PHE A 10 -2.90 -13.17 -5.12
C PHE A 10 -2.45 -14.10 -6.25
N THR A 11 -1.32 -14.80 -6.08
CA THR A 11 -0.84 -15.81 -7.03
C THR A 11 -1.89 -16.88 -7.28
N ASN A 12 -2.51 -17.41 -6.21
CA ASN A 12 -3.59 -18.39 -6.34
C ASN A 12 -4.77 -17.83 -7.17
N VAL A 13 -5.21 -16.62 -6.90
CA VAL A 13 -6.32 -15.98 -7.63
C VAL A 13 -5.99 -15.81 -9.11
N ILE A 14 -4.85 -15.20 -9.46
CA ILE A 14 -4.55 -14.88 -10.86
C ILE A 14 -4.15 -16.10 -11.69
N SER A 15 -3.61 -17.15 -11.07
CA SER A 15 -3.23 -18.38 -11.78
C SER A 15 -4.38 -19.37 -11.99
N THR A 16 -5.42 -19.32 -11.15
CA THR A 16 -6.53 -20.28 -11.19
C THR A 16 -7.80 -19.76 -11.88
N GLN A 17 -7.97 -18.43 -11.96
CA GLN A 17 -9.16 -17.82 -12.53
C GLN A 17 -8.92 -17.36 -13.98
N GLU A 18 -9.66 -17.95 -14.93
CA GLU A 18 -9.51 -17.71 -16.38
C GLU A 18 -9.60 -16.22 -16.76
N GLN A 19 -10.38 -15.41 -16.02
CA GLN A 19 -10.51 -13.97 -16.26
C GLN A 19 -9.22 -13.18 -16.13
N PHE A 20 -8.18 -13.74 -15.47
CA PHE A 20 -6.89 -13.09 -15.27
C PHE A 20 -5.78 -13.64 -16.17
N ARG A 21 -6.07 -14.61 -17.03
CA ARG A 21 -5.08 -15.34 -17.84
C ARG A 21 -4.06 -14.44 -18.57
N HIS A 22 -4.52 -13.32 -19.10
CA HIS A 22 -3.68 -12.35 -19.81
C HIS A 22 -3.76 -10.92 -19.22
N ALA A 23 -4.34 -10.80 -18.02
CA ALA A 23 -4.52 -9.49 -17.39
C ALA A 23 -3.20 -8.85 -16.96
N PHE A 24 -2.22 -9.68 -16.66
CA PHE A 24 -0.90 -9.29 -16.15
C PHE A 24 0.25 -9.61 -17.12
N ASP A 25 -0.04 -9.86 -18.41
CA ASP A 25 1.00 -9.95 -19.43
C ASP A 25 1.83 -8.66 -19.47
N ASP A 26 3.08 -8.77 -19.88
CA ASP A 26 4.08 -7.72 -19.89
C ASP A 26 4.67 -7.39 -18.50
N PHE A 27 4.25 -8.11 -17.43
CA PHE A 27 4.81 -7.93 -16.08
C PHE A 27 5.76 -9.07 -15.69
N THR A 28 6.81 -8.72 -14.92
CA THR A 28 7.57 -9.67 -14.10
C THR A 28 7.01 -9.62 -12.68
N TYR A 29 6.51 -10.76 -12.18
CA TYR A 29 5.98 -10.92 -10.82
C TYR A 29 7.02 -11.56 -9.92
N TYR A 30 7.55 -10.80 -8.97
CA TYR A 30 8.52 -11.24 -7.98
C TYR A 30 7.80 -11.83 -6.78
N THR A 31 7.58 -13.15 -6.79
CA THR A 31 6.74 -13.86 -5.81
C THR A 31 7.40 -14.02 -4.45
N ASP A 32 8.74 -13.98 -4.40
CA ASP A 32 9.51 -14.10 -3.16
C ASP A 32 10.05 -12.74 -2.70
N THR A 33 9.13 -11.80 -2.53
CA THR A 33 9.43 -10.44 -2.07
C THR A 33 9.15 -10.30 -0.57
N LEU A 34 10.02 -9.60 0.15
CA LEU A 34 9.82 -9.17 1.53
C LEU A 34 9.64 -7.65 1.62
N SER A 35 8.54 -7.20 2.23
CA SER A 35 8.41 -5.80 2.66
C SER A 35 9.31 -5.52 3.85
N THR A 36 9.74 -4.26 4.02
CA THR A 36 10.56 -3.86 5.16
C THR A 36 9.75 -3.79 6.45
N TYR A 37 8.50 -3.35 6.35
CA TYR A 37 7.58 -3.18 7.49
C TYR A 37 6.30 -3.98 7.27
N ALA A 38 5.63 -4.31 8.39
CA ALA A 38 4.39 -5.08 8.41
C ALA A 38 3.12 -4.21 8.42
N TYR A 39 3.25 -2.88 8.40
CA TYR A 39 2.14 -1.93 8.49
C TYR A 39 2.32 -0.74 7.55
N THR A 40 1.21 -0.25 7.02
CA THR A 40 1.10 0.87 6.08
C THR A 40 1.85 2.11 6.56
N ARG A 41 1.73 2.42 7.87
CA ARG A 41 2.29 3.62 8.49
C ARG A 41 3.77 3.84 8.17
N ASP A 42 4.59 2.80 8.28
CA ASP A 42 6.04 2.90 8.04
C ASP A 42 6.41 2.42 6.63
N SER A 43 5.62 1.49 6.07
CA SER A 43 5.90 0.93 4.75
C SER A 43 5.73 1.96 3.63
N VAL A 44 4.67 2.77 3.66
CA VAL A 44 4.40 3.75 2.59
C VAL A 44 5.47 4.86 2.54
N PRO A 45 5.83 5.54 3.64
CA PRO A 45 6.93 6.50 3.61
C PRO A 45 8.25 5.86 3.15
N TYR A 46 8.54 4.64 3.61
CA TYR A 46 9.74 3.92 3.20
C TYR A 46 9.77 3.64 1.70
N VAL A 47 8.70 3.08 1.13
CA VAL A 47 8.62 2.73 -0.29
C VAL A 47 8.77 3.96 -1.19
N LEU A 48 8.25 5.11 -0.75
CA LEU A 48 8.35 6.36 -1.49
C LEU A 48 9.68 7.09 -1.30
N SER A 49 10.45 6.77 -0.25
CA SER A 49 11.65 7.53 0.08
C SER A 49 12.96 6.73 0.10
N GLY A 50 12.88 5.44 0.41
CA GLY A 50 14.04 4.62 0.74
C GLY A 50 14.63 4.90 2.15
N HIS A 51 14.00 5.77 2.96
CA HIS A 51 14.47 6.16 4.28
C HIS A 51 13.88 5.28 5.38
N LEU A 52 14.75 4.54 6.10
CA LEU A 52 14.33 3.61 7.15
C LEU A 52 13.91 4.33 8.41
N ASN A 53 12.74 3.98 8.96
CA ASN A 53 12.37 4.31 10.33
C ASN A 53 13.12 3.38 11.30
N LYS A 54 14.01 3.94 12.09
CA LYS A 54 14.74 3.23 13.15
C LYS A 54 14.22 3.58 14.55
N ASN A 55 13.01 4.13 14.62
CA ASN A 55 12.39 4.54 15.88
C ASN A 55 13.21 5.55 16.70
N ASP A 56 14.02 6.37 16.04
CA ASP A 56 14.87 7.38 16.64
C ASP A 56 14.22 8.78 16.64
N GLU A 57 13.08 8.93 15.99
CA GLU A 57 12.24 10.12 15.97
C GLU A 57 10.75 9.73 16.07
N ASN A 58 9.87 10.69 16.38
CA ASN A 58 8.44 10.40 16.35
C ASN A 58 7.97 10.22 14.90
N PHE A 59 6.85 9.50 14.74
CA PHE A 59 6.36 9.13 13.40
C PHE A 59 6.10 10.33 12.49
N GLY A 60 5.59 11.45 13.01
CA GLY A 60 5.34 12.66 12.21
C GLY A 60 6.62 13.23 11.63
N ASP A 61 7.65 13.36 12.46
CA ASP A 61 8.96 13.86 12.03
C ASP A 61 9.62 12.88 11.07
N TYR A 62 9.59 11.57 11.37
CA TYR A 62 10.09 10.53 10.46
C TYR A 62 9.45 10.63 9.08
N SER A 63 8.13 10.65 9.00
CA SER A 63 7.43 10.62 7.72
C SER A 63 7.67 11.88 6.90
N GLU A 64 7.73 13.05 7.55
CA GLU A 64 8.08 14.31 6.92
C GLU A 64 9.53 14.29 6.40
N ASN A 65 10.48 13.90 7.24
CA ASN A 65 11.90 13.80 6.89
C ASN A 65 12.13 12.77 5.76
N ALA A 66 11.50 11.61 5.84
CA ALA A 66 11.61 10.56 4.84
C ALA A 66 11.16 11.06 3.46
N LEU A 67 10.00 11.68 3.37
CA LEU A 67 9.47 12.14 2.10
C LEU A 67 10.25 13.34 1.53
N ASN A 68 10.67 14.28 2.39
CA ASN A 68 11.44 15.45 1.95
C ASN A 68 12.88 15.10 1.52
N ASN A 69 13.41 13.94 1.96
CA ASN A 69 14.71 13.43 1.53
C ASN A 69 14.56 12.20 0.58
N SER A 70 13.40 12.02 -0.04
CA SER A 70 13.12 10.88 -0.91
C SER A 70 14.06 10.85 -2.10
N THR A 71 14.79 9.74 -2.26
CA THR A 71 15.62 9.50 -3.44
C THR A 71 14.77 9.41 -4.70
N LEU A 72 13.60 8.77 -4.63
CA LEU A 72 12.66 8.68 -5.75
C LEU A 72 12.14 10.04 -6.18
N PHE A 73 11.68 10.89 -5.23
CA PHE A 73 11.13 12.20 -5.57
C PHE A 73 12.20 13.13 -6.12
N ASN A 74 13.42 13.10 -5.58
CA ASN A 74 14.56 13.83 -6.14
C ASN A 74 14.84 13.39 -7.57
N ALA A 75 14.91 12.08 -7.84
CA ALA A 75 15.15 11.56 -9.17
C ALA A 75 14.05 11.91 -10.19
N LEU A 76 12.79 11.99 -9.73
CA LEU A 76 11.65 12.42 -10.55
C LEU A 76 11.71 13.93 -10.86
N GLU A 77 12.05 14.76 -9.86
CA GLU A 77 12.17 16.21 -10.01
C GLU A 77 13.34 16.55 -10.96
N GLU A 78 14.50 15.90 -10.82
CA GLU A 78 15.64 16.07 -11.72
C GLU A 78 15.35 15.70 -13.18
N ARG A 79 14.33 14.89 -13.42
CA ARG A 79 13.86 14.47 -14.75
C ARG A 79 12.58 15.18 -15.21
N ASP A 80 12.21 16.28 -14.56
CA ASP A 80 11.04 17.11 -14.87
C ASP A 80 9.69 16.34 -14.87
N TYR A 81 9.51 15.39 -13.93
CA TYR A 81 8.22 14.71 -13.76
C TYR A 81 7.23 15.53 -12.96
N ASP A 82 6.01 15.66 -13.47
CA ASP A 82 4.87 16.13 -12.67
C ASP A 82 4.43 15.04 -11.69
N MET A 83 4.44 15.32 -10.39
CA MET A 83 4.11 14.35 -9.35
C MET A 83 2.66 14.47 -8.86
N TYR A 84 1.98 13.33 -8.80
CA TYR A 84 0.60 13.20 -8.30
C TYR A 84 0.52 12.08 -7.28
N LEU A 85 0.00 12.37 -6.08
CA LEU A 85 -0.16 11.40 -5.01
C LEU A 85 -1.65 11.23 -4.67
N TYR A 86 -2.14 9.99 -4.76
CA TYR A 86 -3.52 9.61 -4.48
C TYR A 86 -3.53 8.59 -3.33
N ASP A 87 -3.51 9.11 -2.12
CA ASP A 87 -3.56 8.35 -0.88
C ASP A 87 -4.41 9.11 0.13
N GLU A 88 -5.33 8.43 0.84
CA GLU A 88 -6.17 9.10 1.83
C GLU A 88 -5.40 9.50 3.09
N ASP A 89 -4.29 8.84 3.35
CA ASP A 89 -3.46 9.05 4.54
C ASP A 89 -2.28 10.02 4.32
N LEU A 90 -2.09 10.53 3.10
CA LEU A 90 -1.00 11.45 2.77
C LEU A 90 -0.96 12.73 3.64
N ALA A 91 -2.11 13.13 4.18
CA ALA A 91 -2.15 14.24 5.13
C ALA A 91 -1.40 13.94 6.45
N TRP A 92 -1.17 12.66 6.77
CA TRP A 92 -0.46 12.24 7.98
C TRP A 92 1.06 12.26 7.82
N TYR A 93 1.54 12.32 6.56
CA TYR A 93 2.97 12.26 6.25
C TYR A 93 3.66 13.64 6.28
N GLY A 94 3.12 14.62 7.03
CA GLY A 94 3.72 15.91 7.25
C GLY A 94 3.74 16.83 6.01
N LYS A 95 4.44 17.97 6.15
CA LYS A 95 4.62 18.94 5.07
C LYS A 95 5.63 18.41 4.07
N LYS A 96 5.35 18.62 2.77
CA LYS A 96 6.21 18.20 1.67
C LYS A 96 6.78 19.43 0.97
N ASP A 97 8.07 19.42 0.70
CA ASP A 97 8.76 20.50 -0.02
C ASP A 97 8.69 20.29 -1.55
N PHE A 98 8.30 19.10 -2.03
CA PHE A 98 8.08 18.81 -3.44
C PHE A 98 6.76 19.39 -3.98
N ASP A 99 6.77 19.78 -5.25
CA ASP A 99 5.59 20.27 -5.96
C ASP A 99 4.64 19.13 -6.36
N ILE A 100 3.78 18.73 -5.43
CA ILE A 100 2.74 17.73 -5.67
C ILE A 100 1.53 18.41 -6.31
N LYS A 101 1.27 18.15 -7.58
CA LYS A 101 0.25 18.84 -8.39
C LYS A 101 -1.18 18.70 -7.86
N ASN A 102 -1.51 17.58 -7.26
CA ASN A 102 -2.83 17.32 -6.67
C ASN A 102 -2.84 17.37 -5.15
N ASN A 103 -1.99 18.16 -4.52
CA ASN A 103 -1.74 18.23 -3.07
C ASN A 103 -3.00 17.87 -2.23
N PRO A 104 -3.08 16.66 -1.66
CA PRO A 104 -4.26 16.20 -0.93
C PRO A 104 -4.53 16.99 0.36
N GLY A 105 -3.52 17.67 0.91
CA GLY A 105 -3.65 18.53 2.09
C GLY A 105 -4.44 19.82 1.85
N THR A 106 -4.71 20.19 0.59
CA THR A 106 -5.48 21.41 0.23
C THR A 106 -6.93 21.11 -0.18
N ARG A 107 -7.36 19.83 -0.18
CA ARG A 107 -8.76 19.52 -0.48
C ARG A 107 -9.68 20.13 0.56
N ASN A 108 -10.68 20.88 0.09
CA ASN A 108 -11.79 21.34 0.91
C ASN A 108 -12.56 20.12 1.41
N VAL A 109 -12.25 19.72 2.62
CA VAL A 109 -12.96 18.64 3.30
C VAL A 109 -14.33 19.18 3.67
N SER A 110 -15.40 18.67 3.04
CA SER A 110 -16.75 19.08 3.43
C SER A 110 -17.15 18.36 4.71
N LEU A 111 -17.54 19.15 5.71
CA LEU A 111 -18.09 18.64 6.96
C LEU A 111 -19.52 18.16 6.72
N ARG A 112 -19.79 16.87 6.97
CA ARG A 112 -21.14 16.31 7.02
C ARG A 112 -21.82 16.76 8.31
N PHE A 113 -22.31 18.00 8.33
CA PHE A 113 -22.80 18.67 9.53
C PHE A 113 -23.82 17.84 10.32
N GLY A 114 -24.73 17.14 9.64
CA GLY A 114 -25.72 16.29 10.29
C GLY A 114 -25.08 15.11 11.07
N GLU A 115 -24.08 14.46 10.50
CA GLU A 115 -23.36 13.37 11.17
C GLU A 115 -22.48 13.92 12.30
N TYR A 116 -21.78 15.03 12.07
CA TYR A 116 -21.01 15.70 13.12
C TYR A 116 -21.90 16.04 14.32
N PHE A 117 -23.03 16.70 14.08
CA PHE A 117 -23.98 17.08 15.13
C PHE A 117 -24.50 15.86 15.89
N LYS A 118 -24.79 14.78 15.20
CA LYS A 118 -25.22 13.51 15.81
C LYS A 118 -24.15 12.93 16.75
N GLN A 119 -22.87 12.95 16.36
CA GLN A 119 -21.79 12.49 17.23
C GLN A 119 -21.60 13.40 18.44
N GLU A 120 -21.64 14.72 18.25
CA GLU A 120 -21.61 15.69 19.35
C GLU A 120 -22.76 15.48 20.33
N MET A 121 -23.96 15.23 19.84
CA MET A 121 -25.13 14.95 20.72
C MET A 121 -24.98 13.66 21.53
N ARG A 122 -24.36 12.61 20.95
CA ARG A 122 -24.04 11.41 21.74
C ARG A 122 -23.11 11.73 22.90
N TYR A 123 -22.05 12.50 22.64
CA TYR A 123 -21.11 12.93 23.67
C TYR A 123 -21.77 13.81 24.74
N VAL A 124 -22.57 14.81 24.32
CA VAL A 124 -23.32 15.71 25.23
C VAL A 124 -24.25 14.92 26.10
N TRP A 125 -25.04 14.01 25.54
CA TRP A 125 -25.97 13.19 26.31
C TRP A 125 -25.24 12.27 27.28
N PHE A 126 -24.13 11.63 26.85
CA PHE A 126 -23.32 10.85 27.79
C PHE A 126 -22.81 11.68 28.96
N LYS A 127 -22.42 12.94 28.71
CA LYS A 127 -21.92 13.84 29.76
C LYS A 127 -23.01 14.30 30.74
N TYR A 128 -24.15 14.64 30.24
CA TYR A 128 -25.18 15.34 31.03
C TYR A 128 -26.36 14.48 31.47
N LEU A 129 -26.62 13.30 30.90
CA LEU A 129 -27.67 12.40 31.38
C LEU A 129 -27.32 11.82 32.75
N PRO A 130 -28.35 11.63 33.63
CA PRO A 130 -28.18 10.85 34.85
C PRO A 130 -27.61 9.46 34.56
N TYR A 131 -26.85 8.92 35.52
CA TYR A 131 -26.12 7.65 35.32
C TYR A 131 -26.96 6.52 34.73
N GLY A 132 -28.17 6.31 35.25
CA GLY A 132 -29.10 5.28 34.79
C GLY A 132 -29.60 5.45 33.34
N LEU A 133 -29.44 6.64 32.75
CA LEU A 133 -29.87 6.97 31.38
C LEU A 133 -28.69 7.11 30.40
N LYS A 134 -27.44 7.00 30.86
CA LYS A 134 -26.26 7.19 29.99
C LYS A 134 -26.21 6.23 28.81
N LYS A 135 -26.74 5.02 28.95
CA LYS A 135 -26.84 4.06 27.84
C LYS A 135 -27.65 4.59 26.65
N ALA A 136 -28.58 5.49 26.87
CA ALA A 136 -29.38 6.12 25.82
C ALA A 136 -28.57 7.11 24.95
N SER A 137 -27.38 7.50 25.39
CA SER A 137 -26.46 8.33 24.58
C SER A 137 -25.83 7.58 23.42
N GLU A 138 -25.82 6.23 23.48
CA GLU A 138 -25.11 5.38 22.50
C GLU A 138 -23.64 5.78 22.34
N ILE A 139 -22.95 6.14 23.43
CA ILE A 139 -21.56 6.62 23.39
C ILE A 139 -20.58 5.59 22.77
N GLU A 140 -20.91 4.31 22.88
CA GLU A 140 -20.16 3.22 22.25
C GLU A 140 -20.17 3.27 20.72
N LYS A 141 -21.13 4.03 20.14
CA LYS A 141 -21.22 4.26 18.68
C LYS A 141 -20.58 5.60 18.26
N LEU A 142 -19.86 6.26 19.19
CA LEU A 142 -19.21 7.53 18.90
C LEU A 142 -18.11 7.30 17.83
N ASN A 143 -18.26 7.96 16.68
CA ASN A 143 -17.31 7.88 15.59
C ASN A 143 -17.32 9.17 14.78
N PHE A 144 -16.30 10.01 14.98
CA PHE A 144 -16.13 11.24 14.22
C PHE A 144 -15.52 11.02 12.83
N GLY A 145 -14.97 9.84 12.55
CA GLY A 145 -14.38 9.53 11.24
C GLY A 145 -15.39 9.61 10.07
N ASN A 146 -16.70 9.46 10.36
CA ASN A 146 -17.76 9.57 9.35
C ASN A 146 -18.31 11.00 9.20
N THR A 147 -17.80 11.98 9.94
CA THR A 147 -18.30 13.37 9.91
C THR A 147 -17.67 14.21 8.82
N ILE A 148 -16.66 13.68 8.18
CA ILE A 148 -15.91 14.32 7.11
C ILE A 148 -16.12 13.47 5.85
N ASP A 149 -16.42 14.11 4.72
CA ASP A 149 -16.37 13.42 3.44
C ASP A 149 -14.89 13.14 3.10
N LYS A 150 -14.38 12.07 3.66
CA LYS A 150 -13.08 11.54 3.26
C LYS A 150 -13.18 11.05 1.82
N PHE A 151 -12.18 11.38 1.04
CA PHE A 151 -12.03 10.74 -0.26
C PHE A 151 -11.71 9.26 0.02
N LYS A 152 -12.71 8.41 -0.13
CA LYS A 152 -12.53 6.98 0.08
C LYS A 152 -12.00 6.37 -1.21
N TRP A 153 -10.76 5.96 -1.21
CA TRP A 153 -10.15 5.14 -2.25
C TRP A 153 -10.54 3.67 -2.09
N GLY A 154 -11.85 3.42 -1.89
CA GLY A 154 -12.37 2.07 -1.86
C GLY A 154 -12.20 1.39 -3.22
N ASN A 155 -11.95 0.09 -3.22
CA ASN A 155 -11.80 -0.67 -4.46
C ASN A 155 -12.97 -0.49 -5.43
N ASP A 156 -14.21 -0.44 -4.91
CA ASP A 156 -15.43 -0.22 -5.69
C ASP A 156 -15.47 1.17 -6.35
N VAL A 157 -15.04 2.20 -5.62
CA VAL A 157 -14.99 3.58 -6.14
C VAL A 157 -13.99 3.68 -7.27
N LEU A 158 -12.75 3.24 -7.04
CA LEU A 158 -11.68 3.26 -8.05
C LEU A 158 -12.03 2.38 -9.27
N TYR A 159 -12.61 1.20 -9.04
CA TYR A 159 -13.05 0.31 -10.12
C TYR A 159 -14.09 0.99 -11.01
N ASN A 160 -15.06 1.65 -10.42
CA ASN A 160 -16.07 2.41 -11.15
C ASN A 160 -15.46 3.59 -11.91
N GLU A 161 -14.53 4.32 -11.30
CA GLU A 161 -13.81 5.41 -11.99
C GLU A 161 -13.01 4.88 -13.18
N PHE A 162 -12.26 3.79 -13.02
CA PHE A 162 -11.46 3.22 -14.11
C PHE A 162 -12.30 2.70 -15.28
N ASN A 163 -13.53 2.27 -15.02
CA ASN A 163 -14.41 1.75 -16.08
C ASN A 163 -15.34 2.82 -16.69
N ASN A 164 -15.66 3.90 -15.96
CA ASN A 164 -16.67 4.89 -16.39
C ASN A 164 -16.06 6.17 -17.00
N VAL A 165 -14.80 6.48 -16.74
CA VAL A 165 -14.15 7.67 -17.33
C VAL A 165 -13.50 7.30 -18.65
N SER A 166 -13.98 7.89 -19.75
CA SER A 166 -13.60 7.53 -21.12
C SER A 166 -12.19 7.95 -21.51
N GLU A 167 -11.65 9.02 -20.93
CA GLU A 167 -10.35 9.57 -21.34
C GLU A 167 -9.47 9.90 -20.12
N ILE A 168 -8.17 9.60 -20.24
CA ILE A 168 -7.14 10.10 -19.33
C ILE A 168 -6.67 11.44 -19.88
N GLU A 169 -6.61 12.45 -19.04
CA GLU A 169 -6.02 13.75 -19.42
C GLU A 169 -4.57 13.54 -19.85
N LYS A 170 -4.30 13.76 -21.14
CA LYS A 170 -2.97 13.65 -21.71
C LYS A 170 -2.25 14.98 -21.55
N THR A 171 -1.18 14.96 -20.79
CA THR A 171 -0.26 16.10 -20.67
C THR A 171 0.94 15.89 -21.58
N SER A 172 1.63 16.96 -21.89
CA SER A 172 2.84 16.91 -22.75
C SER A 172 4.11 16.48 -22.00
N GLY A 173 4.07 16.42 -20.66
CA GLY A 173 5.21 16.11 -19.79
C GLY A 173 5.16 14.69 -19.23
N ALA A 174 6.29 14.25 -18.69
CA ALA A 174 6.38 13.02 -17.93
C ALA A 174 5.62 13.15 -16.61
N GLN A 175 4.96 12.08 -16.17
CA GLN A 175 4.17 12.07 -14.94
C GLN A 175 4.49 10.88 -14.06
N PHE A 176 4.60 11.14 -12.77
CA PHE A 176 4.57 10.13 -11.74
C PHE A 176 3.23 10.15 -11.02
N ARG A 177 2.60 9.00 -10.88
CA ARG A 177 1.33 8.83 -10.18
C ARG A 177 1.44 7.71 -9.16
N PHE A 178 1.40 8.07 -7.88
CA PHE A 178 1.26 7.12 -6.80
C PHE A 178 -0.22 7.00 -6.43
N ILE A 179 -0.76 5.79 -6.53
CA ILE A 179 -2.15 5.49 -6.17
C ILE A 179 -2.12 4.40 -5.10
N HIS A 180 -2.63 4.71 -3.91
CA HIS A 180 -2.77 3.76 -2.81
C HIS A 180 -4.24 3.40 -2.63
N ALA A 181 -4.62 2.20 -3.04
CA ALA A 181 -5.99 1.70 -2.99
C ALA A 181 -6.22 0.84 -1.74
N GLU A 182 -7.48 0.70 -1.32
CA GLU A 182 -7.90 -0.12 -0.19
C GLU A 182 -7.37 -1.57 -0.24
N GLY A 183 -7.19 -2.12 -1.44
CA GLY A 183 -6.64 -3.45 -1.61
C GLY A 183 -7.43 -4.55 -0.92
N ALA A 184 -6.71 -5.46 -0.24
CA ALA A 184 -7.31 -6.55 0.53
C ALA A 184 -7.37 -6.28 2.04
N HIS A 185 -7.21 -5.01 2.46
CA HIS A 185 -7.26 -4.60 3.86
C HIS A 185 -8.60 -4.93 4.53
N VAL A 186 -8.58 -5.18 5.84
CA VAL A 186 -9.77 -5.38 6.66
C VAL A 186 -10.55 -4.06 6.87
N PRO A 187 -11.88 -4.07 6.96
CA PRO A 187 -12.77 -5.23 7.03
C PRO A 187 -12.89 -5.97 5.69
N LEU A 188 -13.10 -7.30 5.73
CA LEU A 188 -13.34 -8.10 4.53
C LEU A 188 -14.81 -7.91 4.10
N ASP A 189 -15.09 -6.77 3.53
CA ASP A 189 -16.44 -6.26 3.25
C ASP A 189 -16.75 -6.15 1.75
N MET A 190 -16.06 -6.92 0.91
CA MET A 190 -16.24 -6.90 -0.53
C MET A 190 -16.22 -8.30 -1.12
N ASP A 191 -17.16 -8.57 -2.04
CA ASP A 191 -17.15 -9.80 -2.83
C ASP A 191 -16.28 -9.66 -4.10
N GLU A 192 -16.11 -10.76 -4.82
CA GLU A 192 -15.35 -10.83 -6.09
C GLU A 192 -15.96 -10.02 -7.24
N ASN A 193 -17.17 -9.47 -7.08
CA ASN A 193 -17.87 -8.65 -8.05
C ASN A 193 -17.89 -7.16 -7.69
N MET A 194 -17.06 -6.72 -6.75
CA MET A 194 -17.00 -5.35 -6.24
C MET A 194 -18.26 -4.91 -5.46
N ASN A 195 -19.10 -5.82 -5.02
CA ASN A 195 -20.23 -5.46 -4.16
C ASN A 195 -19.80 -5.41 -2.71
N ARG A 196 -20.23 -4.37 -1.98
CA ARG A 196 -20.04 -4.31 -0.53
C ARG A 196 -20.93 -5.34 0.15
N ILE A 197 -20.33 -6.19 0.97
CA ILE A 197 -20.98 -7.26 1.74
C ILE A 197 -20.57 -7.17 3.21
N LYS A 198 -21.30 -7.88 4.09
CA LYS A 198 -21.02 -7.78 5.52
C LYS A 198 -19.89 -8.68 6.00
N ASP A 199 -19.86 -9.91 5.51
CA ASP A 199 -18.95 -10.97 5.96
C ASP A 199 -18.30 -11.66 4.76
N GLY A 200 -17.35 -10.97 4.12
CA GLY A 200 -16.57 -11.49 3.01
C GLY A 200 -15.39 -12.33 3.47
N THR A 201 -14.73 -12.93 2.50
CA THR A 201 -13.48 -13.66 2.71
C THR A 201 -12.29 -12.89 2.13
N TYR A 202 -11.08 -13.19 2.62
CA TYR A 202 -9.87 -12.58 2.09
C TYR A 202 -9.68 -12.90 0.59
N ILE A 203 -10.00 -14.13 0.16
CA ILE A 203 -9.95 -14.54 -1.27
C ILE A 203 -10.92 -13.73 -2.13
N GLN A 204 -12.15 -13.47 -1.66
CA GLN A 204 -13.08 -12.62 -2.39
C GLN A 204 -12.53 -11.20 -2.57
N LYS A 205 -12.03 -10.60 -1.49
CA LYS A 205 -11.45 -9.25 -1.54
C LYS A 205 -10.16 -9.21 -2.36
N THR A 206 -9.32 -10.26 -2.32
CA THR A 206 -8.15 -10.43 -3.20
C THR A 206 -8.57 -10.50 -4.68
N THR A 207 -9.66 -11.23 -5.00
CA THR A 207 -10.19 -11.30 -6.38
C THR A 207 -10.70 -9.93 -6.84
N ALA A 208 -11.39 -9.19 -5.98
CA ALA A 208 -11.79 -7.81 -6.25
C ALA A 208 -10.57 -6.90 -6.49
N THR A 209 -9.54 -7.02 -5.68
CA THR A 209 -8.28 -6.28 -5.85
C THR A 209 -7.60 -6.60 -7.20
N ALA A 210 -7.54 -7.87 -7.59
CA ALA A 210 -7.00 -8.28 -8.89
C ALA A 210 -7.82 -7.70 -10.07
N LYS A 211 -9.17 -7.67 -9.94
CA LYS A 211 -10.05 -7.01 -10.94
C LYS A 211 -9.82 -5.50 -11.01
N LEU A 212 -9.64 -4.83 -9.89
CA LEU A 212 -9.32 -3.41 -9.83
C LEU A 212 -8.04 -3.12 -10.60
N ILE A 213 -6.98 -3.88 -10.33
CA ILE A 213 -5.67 -3.73 -10.99
C ILE A 213 -5.81 -3.99 -12.50
N ALA A 214 -6.48 -5.08 -12.89
CA ALA A 214 -6.73 -5.40 -14.31
C ALA A 214 -7.51 -4.29 -15.03
N SER A 215 -8.51 -3.70 -14.36
CA SER A 215 -9.28 -2.57 -14.87
C SER A 215 -8.40 -1.34 -15.11
N PHE A 216 -7.49 -1.02 -14.18
CA PHE A 216 -6.54 0.06 -14.33
C PHE A 216 -5.59 -0.18 -15.53
N ILE A 217 -5.02 -1.40 -15.66
CA ILE A 217 -4.18 -1.79 -16.80
C ILE A 217 -4.94 -1.62 -18.12
N ASN A 218 -6.17 -2.12 -18.19
CA ASN A 218 -7.02 -2.01 -19.39
C ASN A 218 -7.31 -0.55 -19.75
N ARG A 219 -7.51 0.31 -18.75
CA ARG A 219 -7.68 1.74 -18.96
C ARG A 219 -6.43 2.40 -19.56
N LEU A 220 -5.24 2.06 -19.07
CA LEU A 220 -3.98 2.57 -19.64
C LEU A 220 -3.82 2.10 -21.10
N LYS A 221 -4.15 0.83 -21.40
CA LYS A 221 -4.13 0.26 -22.77
C LYS A 221 -5.11 0.98 -23.68
N ALA A 222 -6.35 1.17 -23.23
CA ALA A 222 -7.40 1.86 -24.00
C ALA A 222 -7.06 3.32 -24.32
N ASN A 223 -6.32 3.99 -23.45
CA ASN A 223 -5.88 5.37 -23.66
C ASN A 223 -4.54 5.50 -24.41
N GLY A 224 -3.91 4.37 -24.77
CA GLY A 224 -2.67 4.35 -25.55
C GLY A 224 -1.46 4.89 -24.79
N VAL A 225 -1.47 4.83 -23.45
CA VAL A 225 -0.36 5.26 -22.58
C VAL A 225 0.36 4.07 -21.92
N TYR A 226 -0.20 2.86 -22.03
CA TYR A 226 0.32 1.67 -21.37
C TYR A 226 1.76 1.32 -21.78
N ASP A 227 2.04 1.33 -23.09
CA ASP A 227 3.35 0.93 -23.59
C ASP A 227 4.45 1.91 -23.15
N ASN A 228 4.13 3.18 -23.08
CA ASN A 228 5.05 4.25 -22.64
C ASN A 228 5.04 4.47 -21.11
N SER A 229 4.56 3.51 -20.35
CA SER A 229 4.53 3.60 -18.88
C SER A 229 5.40 2.54 -18.24
N VAL A 230 6.19 2.95 -17.26
CA VAL A 230 6.67 2.06 -16.21
C VAL A 230 5.52 1.86 -15.21
N ILE A 231 5.23 0.62 -14.86
CA ILE A 231 4.15 0.30 -13.92
C ILE A 231 4.69 -0.61 -12.82
N VAL A 232 4.58 -0.14 -11.56
CA VAL A 232 4.90 -0.93 -10.37
C VAL A 232 3.62 -1.19 -9.61
N ILE A 233 3.19 -2.45 -9.57
CA ILE A 233 2.05 -2.92 -8.78
C ILE A 233 2.61 -3.63 -7.57
N MET A 234 2.32 -3.11 -6.39
CA MET A 234 2.85 -3.64 -5.15
C MET A 234 1.84 -3.48 -4.02
N ALA A 235 2.00 -4.26 -2.96
CA ALA A 235 1.33 -3.95 -1.70
C ALA A 235 2.31 -3.27 -0.74
N ASP A 236 1.77 -2.56 0.24
CA ASP A 236 2.56 -2.01 1.34
C ASP A 236 3.10 -3.11 2.24
N HIS A 237 2.27 -4.13 2.53
CA HIS A 237 2.59 -5.37 3.24
C HIS A 237 1.61 -6.49 2.86
N GLY A 238 1.86 -7.70 3.34
CA GLY A 238 0.95 -8.84 3.20
C GLY A 238 -0.16 -8.85 4.27
N TYR A 239 -0.87 -9.96 4.37
CA TYR A 239 -2.01 -10.16 5.26
C TYR A 239 -1.73 -11.21 6.32
N GLN A 240 -2.27 -10.99 7.52
CA GLN A 240 -2.30 -11.98 8.60
C GLN A 240 -3.74 -12.24 9.02
N PRO A 241 -4.23 -13.50 8.92
CA PRO A 241 -5.54 -13.85 9.44
C PRO A 241 -5.67 -13.59 10.94
N LYS A 242 -6.82 -13.07 11.37
CA LYS A 242 -7.05 -12.66 12.77
C LYS A 242 -6.81 -13.76 13.82
N ASN A 243 -6.99 -15.03 13.45
CA ASN A 243 -6.83 -16.18 14.33
C ASN A 243 -5.60 -17.05 13.96
N ALA A 244 -4.63 -16.45 13.27
CA ALA A 244 -3.41 -17.15 12.90
C ALA A 244 -2.53 -17.47 14.12
N PRO A 245 -1.72 -18.54 14.09
CA PRO A 245 -0.68 -18.79 15.08
C PRO A 245 0.27 -17.59 15.20
N GLU A 246 0.95 -17.46 16.35
CA GLU A 246 1.82 -16.31 16.64
C GLU A 246 2.91 -16.09 15.59
N ASN A 247 3.55 -17.15 15.11
CA ASN A 247 4.56 -17.09 14.06
C ASN A 247 3.99 -16.69 12.67
N TYR A 248 2.67 -16.78 12.49
CA TYR A 248 2.00 -16.37 11.25
C TYR A 248 2.04 -14.85 11.02
N ILE A 249 2.38 -14.09 12.04
CA ILE A 249 2.57 -12.64 11.96
C ILE A 249 3.57 -12.27 10.86
N LEU A 250 4.57 -13.11 10.65
CA LEU A 250 5.61 -12.91 9.63
C LEU A 250 5.08 -13.07 8.19
N SER A 251 3.88 -13.60 7.99
CA SER A 251 3.21 -13.64 6.68
C SER A 251 2.91 -12.24 6.12
N ARG A 252 2.83 -11.23 7.00
CA ARG A 252 2.65 -9.83 6.59
C ARG A 252 3.81 -9.29 5.79
N PHE A 253 4.96 -9.91 5.82
CA PHE A 253 6.14 -9.47 5.08
C PHE A 253 6.24 -9.99 3.64
N ASN A 254 5.27 -10.80 3.16
CA ASN A 254 5.26 -11.26 1.77
C ASN A 254 4.14 -10.58 0.94
N PRO A 255 4.34 -9.31 0.51
CA PRO A 255 3.43 -8.60 -0.36
C PRO A 255 3.60 -9.00 -1.83
N ILE A 256 2.65 -8.60 -2.68
CA ILE A 256 2.84 -8.65 -4.13
C ILE A 256 3.84 -7.60 -4.60
N LEU A 257 4.60 -7.95 -5.66
CA LEU A 257 5.44 -7.02 -6.41
C LEU A 257 5.48 -7.43 -7.89
N LEU A 258 4.76 -6.72 -8.74
CA LEU A 258 4.77 -6.89 -10.19
C LEU A 258 5.32 -5.61 -10.83
N ILE A 259 6.24 -5.76 -11.75
CA ILE A 259 6.88 -4.62 -12.43
C ILE A 259 6.79 -4.80 -13.93
N LYS A 260 6.51 -3.71 -14.65
CA LYS A 260 6.59 -3.59 -16.10
C LYS A 260 7.41 -2.37 -16.47
N GLY A 261 8.41 -2.53 -17.30
CA GLY A 261 9.17 -1.45 -17.93
C GLY A 261 8.47 -0.86 -19.17
N VAL A 262 9.09 0.13 -19.78
CA VAL A 262 8.60 0.77 -21.01
C VAL A 262 8.70 -0.22 -22.18
N ASN A 263 7.62 -0.35 -22.98
CA ASN A 263 7.54 -1.19 -24.16
C ASN A 263 7.81 -2.71 -23.95
N GLU A 264 7.69 -3.19 -22.72
CA GLU A 264 7.78 -4.64 -22.45
C GLU A 264 6.63 -5.40 -23.10
N LYS A 265 6.95 -6.57 -23.68
CA LYS A 265 6.01 -7.47 -24.36
C LYS A 265 6.40 -8.92 -24.13
N HIS A 266 5.71 -9.57 -23.20
CA HIS A 266 5.89 -10.99 -22.87
C HIS A 266 4.69 -11.52 -22.06
N ASP A 267 4.52 -12.83 -22.00
CA ASP A 267 3.59 -13.43 -21.03
C ASP A 267 4.03 -13.11 -19.60
N LEU A 268 3.11 -13.18 -18.63
CA LEU A 268 3.44 -12.98 -17.22
C LEU A 268 4.60 -13.88 -16.78
N ILE A 269 5.70 -13.28 -16.34
CA ILE A 269 6.89 -13.99 -15.84
C ILE A 269 6.82 -14.06 -14.32
N TYR A 270 6.92 -15.27 -13.76
CA TYR A 270 7.08 -15.48 -12.32
C TYR A 270 8.56 -15.60 -11.97
N SER A 271 9.02 -14.74 -11.07
CA SER A 271 10.41 -14.72 -10.58
C SER A 271 10.44 -15.06 -9.08
N GLU A 272 11.24 -16.06 -8.71
CA GLU A 272 11.49 -16.45 -7.31
C GLU A 272 12.76 -15.81 -6.74
N LYS A 273 13.25 -14.71 -7.33
CA LYS A 273 14.39 -13.97 -6.78
C LYS A 273 14.08 -13.46 -5.38
N PRO A 274 15.01 -13.60 -4.41
CA PRO A 274 14.80 -13.18 -3.03
C PRO A 274 14.88 -11.65 -2.89
N VAL A 275 13.87 -10.95 -3.42
CA VAL A 275 13.78 -9.50 -3.41
C VAL A 275 13.39 -8.99 -2.01
N SER A 276 13.91 -7.85 -1.63
CA SER A 276 13.50 -7.09 -0.46
C SER A 276 13.10 -5.68 -0.88
N TYR A 277 12.17 -5.06 -0.17
CA TYR A 277 11.88 -3.63 -0.38
C TYR A 277 13.10 -2.72 -0.14
N LEU A 278 14.11 -3.22 0.55
CA LEU A 278 15.41 -2.53 0.65
C LEU A 278 16.11 -2.35 -0.71
N ASP A 279 15.72 -3.13 -1.72
CA ASP A 279 16.27 -3.06 -3.08
C ASP A 279 15.52 -2.05 -3.98
N LEU A 280 14.34 -1.59 -3.55
CA LEU A 280 13.47 -0.73 -4.36
C LEU A 280 14.10 0.61 -4.76
N PRO A 281 14.83 1.33 -3.90
CA PRO A 281 15.43 2.60 -4.30
C PRO A 281 16.33 2.46 -5.54
N GLN A 282 17.17 1.41 -5.59
CA GLN A 282 17.99 1.12 -6.76
C GLN A 282 17.13 0.71 -7.96
N ALA A 283 16.12 -0.13 -7.75
CA ALA A 283 15.24 -0.59 -8.83
C ALA A 283 14.45 0.58 -9.47
N TYR A 284 14.06 1.58 -8.69
CA TYR A 284 13.39 2.78 -9.22
C TYR A 284 14.31 3.61 -10.11
N GLU A 285 15.56 3.82 -9.72
CA GLU A 285 16.55 4.50 -10.57
C GLU A 285 16.77 3.73 -11.89
N GLU A 286 16.97 2.41 -11.80
CA GLU A 286 17.15 1.55 -12.97
C GLU A 286 15.93 1.60 -13.91
N LEU A 287 14.71 1.65 -13.38
CA LEU A 287 13.48 1.79 -14.16
C LEU A 287 13.37 3.17 -14.82
N LEU A 288 13.73 4.24 -14.12
CA LEU A 288 13.77 5.59 -14.67
C LEU A 288 14.80 5.75 -15.78
N ASP A 289 15.87 4.97 -15.73
CA ASP A 289 16.90 4.88 -16.77
C ASP A 289 16.52 3.92 -17.92
N GLY A 290 15.31 3.33 -17.87
CA GLY A 290 14.75 2.52 -18.95
C GLY A 290 15.08 1.03 -18.91
N LYS A 291 15.58 0.52 -17.77
CA LYS A 291 15.85 -0.92 -17.59
C LYS A 291 14.53 -1.70 -17.62
N GLN A 292 14.56 -2.87 -18.23
CA GLN A 292 13.40 -3.77 -18.32
C GLN A 292 13.17 -4.50 -16.99
N SER A 293 11.94 -4.87 -16.70
CA SER A 293 11.60 -5.57 -15.44
C SER A 293 12.33 -6.91 -15.31
N THR A 294 12.55 -7.62 -16.41
CA THR A 294 13.28 -8.90 -16.43
C THR A 294 14.75 -8.79 -16.02
N ASP A 295 15.33 -7.62 -16.18
CA ASP A 295 16.74 -7.35 -15.90
C ASP A 295 16.98 -6.73 -14.51
N LEU A 296 15.90 -6.34 -13.83
CA LEU A 296 15.99 -5.88 -12.45
C LEU A 296 16.44 -7.00 -11.51
N PHE A 297 17.14 -6.61 -10.47
CA PHE A 297 17.61 -7.54 -9.45
C PHE A 297 18.48 -8.67 -10.02
N ALA A 298 19.24 -8.42 -11.12
CA ALA A 298 20.02 -9.43 -11.82
C ALA A 298 20.99 -10.15 -10.88
N ASP A 299 21.65 -9.40 -9.99
CA ASP A 299 22.66 -9.89 -9.06
C ASP A 299 22.07 -10.46 -7.76
N ILE A 300 20.72 -10.51 -7.66
CA ILE A 300 20.02 -11.02 -6.48
C ILE A 300 19.69 -12.50 -6.68
N GLU A 301 20.33 -13.34 -5.88
CA GLU A 301 20.17 -14.79 -5.91
C GLU A 301 20.24 -15.40 -4.50
N TYR A 302 19.75 -16.63 -4.36
CA TYR A 302 19.96 -17.45 -3.16
C TYR A 302 21.38 -18.03 -3.08
N PRO A 303 21.97 -18.16 -1.87
CA PRO A 303 21.42 -17.75 -0.58
C PRO A 303 21.59 -16.26 -0.31
N ARG A 304 20.57 -15.62 0.25
CA ARG A 304 20.61 -14.22 0.63
C ARG A 304 19.91 -13.97 1.94
N THR A 305 20.56 -13.30 2.88
CA THR A 305 19.91 -12.82 4.11
C THR A 305 19.13 -11.55 3.83
N ARG A 306 17.85 -11.56 4.16
CA ARG A 306 16.96 -10.41 4.05
C ARG A 306 16.46 -10.02 5.44
N LYS A 307 16.26 -8.73 5.67
CA LYS A 307 15.87 -8.17 6.95
C LYS A 307 14.51 -7.50 6.87
N VAL A 308 13.74 -7.59 7.96
CA VAL A 308 12.43 -6.96 8.12
C VAL A 308 12.31 -6.39 9.52
N ILE A 309 11.48 -5.37 9.70
CA ILE A 309 11.28 -4.70 10.98
C ILE A 309 9.84 -4.91 11.44
N TRP A 310 9.70 -5.58 12.58
CA TRP A 310 8.42 -5.81 13.22
C TRP A 310 8.20 -4.87 14.39
N TYR A 311 6.98 -4.38 14.54
CA TYR A 311 6.51 -3.75 15.76
C TYR A 311 5.02 -4.02 15.95
N GLU A 312 4.54 -3.97 17.17
CA GLU A 312 3.11 -4.06 17.46
C GLU A 312 2.51 -2.66 17.50
N ILE A 313 1.57 -2.37 16.60
CA ILE A 313 1.04 -1.00 16.33
C ILE A 313 0.53 -0.26 17.57
N TYR A 314 0.15 -0.99 18.62
CA TYR A 314 -0.35 -0.42 19.88
C TYR A 314 0.66 -0.54 21.04
N LYS A 315 1.85 -1.06 20.77
CA LYS A 315 2.97 -1.21 21.72
C LYS A 315 4.26 -0.69 21.09
N GLU A 316 4.22 0.54 20.64
CA GLU A 316 5.26 1.19 19.82
C GLU A 316 6.62 1.38 20.53
N GLU A 317 6.79 0.82 21.75
CA GLU A 317 8.03 1.02 22.51
C GLU A 317 9.24 0.35 21.86
N HIS A 318 9.00 -0.72 21.06
CA HIS A 318 10.07 -1.52 20.49
C HIS A 318 9.77 -1.90 19.04
N MET A 319 10.71 -1.61 18.14
CA MET A 319 10.80 -2.24 16.84
C MET A 319 11.85 -3.32 16.88
N VAL A 320 11.53 -4.53 16.45
CA VAL A 320 12.43 -5.69 16.47
C VAL A 320 12.82 -6.06 15.04
N GLU A 321 14.11 -6.16 14.79
CA GLU A 321 14.61 -6.63 13.50
C GLU A 321 14.63 -8.16 13.45
N TYR A 322 14.03 -8.70 12.39
CA TYR A 322 14.14 -10.11 12.03
C TYR A 322 14.94 -10.26 10.74
N GLU A 323 15.58 -11.40 10.58
CA GLU A 323 16.24 -11.78 9.33
C GLU A 323 15.86 -13.19 8.92
N THR A 324 15.95 -13.46 7.61
CA THR A 324 15.78 -14.81 7.04
C THR A 324 16.70 -14.99 5.85
N ASP A 325 17.18 -16.24 5.65
CA ASP A 325 17.85 -16.70 4.45
C ASP A 325 16.97 -17.67 3.62
N GLY A 326 15.75 -17.91 4.10
CA GLY A 326 14.72 -18.71 3.43
C GLY A 326 13.81 -17.89 2.51
N LYS A 327 12.82 -18.57 1.91
CA LYS A 327 11.76 -17.92 1.13
C LYS A 327 10.86 -17.08 2.04
N ALA A 328 10.22 -16.07 1.49
CA ALA A 328 9.29 -15.18 2.21
C ALA A 328 8.11 -15.92 2.86
N THR A 329 7.79 -17.12 2.37
CA THR A 329 6.74 -18.00 2.90
C THR A 329 7.22 -19.00 3.95
N GLU A 330 8.53 -19.09 4.19
CA GLU A 330 9.13 -19.99 5.19
C GLU A 330 9.29 -19.27 6.53
N TRP A 331 8.16 -18.99 7.20
CA TRP A 331 8.12 -18.16 8.41
C TRP A 331 8.90 -18.74 9.61
N ASP A 332 9.10 -20.04 9.63
CA ASP A 332 9.90 -20.75 10.64
C ASP A 332 11.42 -20.51 10.49
N LYS A 333 11.85 -19.96 9.36
CA LYS A 333 13.25 -19.57 9.12
C LYS A 333 13.58 -18.15 9.54
N PHE A 334 12.58 -17.34 9.90
CA PHE A 334 12.83 -16.02 10.43
C PHE A 334 13.36 -16.11 11.87
N ARG A 335 14.38 -15.32 12.15
CA ARG A 335 14.99 -15.22 13.48
C ARG A 335 15.23 -13.77 13.85
N GLU A 336 15.11 -13.46 15.12
CA GLU A 336 15.47 -12.14 15.63
C GLU A 336 16.98 -11.93 15.50
N THR A 337 17.38 -10.75 15.05
CA THR A 337 18.81 -10.39 14.96
C THR A 337 19.37 -9.97 16.32
N GLY A 338 18.51 -9.63 17.26
CA GLY A 338 18.84 -9.01 18.53
C GLY A 338 18.91 -7.49 18.47
N GLU A 339 18.74 -6.88 17.29
CA GLU A 339 18.61 -5.43 17.15
C GLU A 339 17.19 -5.01 17.53
N ILE A 340 17.11 -4.08 18.48
CA ILE A 340 15.87 -3.48 18.95
C ILE A 340 16.01 -1.96 18.80
N PHE A 341 15.08 -1.37 18.07
CA PHE A 341 15.02 0.06 17.91
C PHE A 341 14.00 0.65 18.89
N ASP A 342 14.47 1.23 19.95
CA ASP A 342 13.64 1.88 20.96
C ASP A 342 13.46 3.35 20.64
N LEU A 343 12.26 3.88 20.84
CA LEU A 343 12.07 5.31 20.96
C LEU A 343 13.01 5.79 22.07
N SER A 344 14.10 6.45 21.72
CA SER A 344 14.98 7.03 22.69
C SER A 344 14.12 7.90 23.60
N LYS A 345 14.08 7.56 24.89
CA LYS A 345 13.40 8.37 25.90
C LYS A 345 14.05 9.76 25.89
N LYS A 346 13.49 10.64 25.08
CA LYS A 346 13.82 12.08 25.10
C LYS A 346 12.97 12.77 26.12
#